data_371628c87157434fc4dd924bff52a5b3
#
_entry.id   371628c87157434fc4dd924bff52a5b3
#
_cell.length_a   1.000
_cell.length_b   1.000
_cell.length_c   1.000
_cell.angle_alpha   90.00
_cell.angle_beta   90.00
_cell.angle_gamma   90.00
#
_symmetry.space_group_name_H-M   'P 1'
#
loop_
_entity.id
_entity.type
_entity.pdbx_description
1 polymer ?
#
loop_
_entity_poly.entity_id
_entity_poly.type
_entity_poly.pdbx_seq_one_letter_code
_entity_poly.pdbx_strand_id
1 'polypeptide(L)'
;MAKQKYYVVWRGVVPGIYTTWAECEQQVKGVEGAVYKSFASRDEAEEAYYSAPEAYIKQKQADGGKGVGEASDAPAPASDAASAPASAADSSAVSNPVPTSLLHLPPEVTPDALAVDAACSGNPGKMEYRGVYLKTGQVVFHYGPVYGTNNIGEFLAIVHALALLKKMGTPLTIYSDSRNALLWVKKKKCRTTLARTPRTEQLYQMIERAERWLQTNTYSEMPLRKWETAQWGEIPADFGRK
;
A
#
# COMPACT_ATOMS: atom_id res chain seq x y z
N MET A 1 -29.89 8.43 -6.43
CA MET A 1 -28.47 8.23 -6.72
C MET A 1 -27.87 7.52 -5.51
N ALA A 2 -27.22 6.35 -5.70
CA ALA A 2 -26.57 5.63 -4.61
C ALA A 2 -25.40 6.48 -4.09
N LYS A 3 -25.32 6.70 -2.76
CA LYS A 3 -24.20 7.41 -2.15
C LYS A 3 -22.93 6.56 -2.30
N GLN A 4 -21.85 7.15 -2.81
CA GLN A 4 -20.54 6.53 -2.85
C GLN A 4 -20.12 6.12 -1.43
N LYS A 5 -19.68 4.88 -1.27
CA LYS A 5 -19.09 4.38 0.00
C LYS A 5 -17.61 4.09 -0.19
N TYR A 6 -16.84 4.24 0.89
CA TYR A 6 -15.43 3.91 0.95
C TYR A 6 -15.22 2.82 2.00
N TYR A 7 -14.40 1.83 1.69
CA TYR A 7 -14.19 0.67 2.55
C TYR A 7 -12.74 0.64 2.99
N VAL A 8 -12.52 0.71 4.29
CA VAL A 8 -11.20 0.63 4.90
C VAL A 8 -10.96 -0.80 5.33
N VAL A 9 -9.87 -1.39 4.88
CA VAL A 9 -9.38 -2.70 5.30
C VAL A 9 -8.09 -2.47 6.09
N TRP A 10 -8.11 -2.69 7.40
CA TRP A 10 -6.93 -2.63 8.27
C TRP A 10 -6.21 -3.98 8.33
N ARG A 11 -6.99 -5.08 8.24
CA ARG A 11 -6.45 -6.45 8.22
C ARG A 11 -7.20 -7.25 7.16
N GLY A 12 -6.47 -7.70 6.15
CA GLY A 12 -6.95 -8.46 5.00
C GLY A 12 -5.77 -8.92 4.18
N VAL A 13 -6.00 -9.41 2.96
CA VAL A 13 -4.94 -9.77 2.00
C VAL A 13 -4.07 -8.54 1.73
N VAL A 14 -4.71 -7.42 1.36
CA VAL A 14 -4.05 -6.12 1.20
C VAL A 14 -4.80 -5.09 2.04
N PRO A 15 -4.20 -4.50 3.08
CA PRO A 15 -4.76 -3.36 3.79
C PRO A 15 -4.84 -2.13 2.88
N GLY A 16 -5.94 -1.38 2.94
CA GLY A 16 -6.12 -0.22 2.07
C GLY A 16 -7.51 0.39 2.15
N ILE A 17 -7.74 1.41 1.32
CA ILE A 17 -9.05 2.06 1.15
C ILE A 17 -9.57 1.69 -0.24
N TYR A 18 -10.76 1.11 -0.29
CA TYR A 18 -11.40 0.61 -1.50
C TYR A 18 -12.67 1.41 -1.79
N THR A 19 -12.97 1.62 -3.07
CA THR A 19 -14.12 2.43 -3.51
C THR A 19 -15.35 1.58 -3.82
N THR A 20 -15.16 0.26 -3.94
CA THR A 20 -16.24 -0.68 -4.19
C THR A 20 -16.22 -1.82 -3.16
N TRP A 21 -17.39 -2.40 -2.90
CA TRP A 21 -17.50 -3.58 -2.05
C TRP A 21 -16.78 -4.79 -2.66
N ALA A 22 -16.85 -4.94 -3.97
CA ALA A 22 -16.21 -6.05 -4.66
C ALA A 22 -14.67 -6.08 -4.46
N GLU A 23 -14.03 -4.92 -4.51
CA GLU A 23 -12.60 -4.79 -4.22
C GLU A 23 -12.30 -5.11 -2.75
N CYS A 24 -13.09 -4.58 -1.83
CA CYS A 24 -12.96 -4.83 -0.40
C CYS A 24 -13.16 -6.33 -0.06
N GLU A 25 -14.19 -6.95 -0.63
CA GLU A 25 -14.49 -8.37 -0.40
C GLU A 25 -13.33 -9.27 -0.78
N GLN A 26 -12.65 -9.01 -1.88
CA GLN A 26 -11.47 -9.76 -2.30
C GLN A 26 -10.33 -9.73 -1.27
N GLN A 27 -10.30 -8.65 -0.47
CA GLN A 27 -9.26 -8.48 0.54
C GLN A 27 -9.60 -9.12 1.89
N VAL A 28 -10.87 -9.36 2.17
CA VAL A 28 -11.31 -9.83 3.49
C VAL A 28 -11.92 -11.22 3.46
N LYS A 29 -12.36 -11.71 2.30
CA LYS A 29 -12.98 -13.03 2.15
C LYS A 29 -11.98 -14.15 2.40
N GLY A 30 -12.30 -15.02 3.36
CA GLY A 30 -11.44 -16.14 3.73
C GLY A 30 -10.20 -15.77 4.55
N VAL A 31 -10.05 -14.52 4.96
CA VAL A 31 -8.95 -14.08 5.81
C VAL A 31 -9.39 -14.12 7.27
N GLU A 32 -8.79 -15.01 8.06
CA GLU A 32 -9.07 -15.11 9.49
C GLU A 32 -8.63 -13.82 10.21
N GLY A 33 -9.53 -13.25 11.01
CA GLY A 33 -9.30 -12.01 11.72
C GLY A 33 -9.24 -10.77 10.84
N ALA A 34 -9.84 -10.79 9.64
CA ALA A 34 -9.98 -9.61 8.80
C ALA A 34 -10.71 -8.48 9.55
N VAL A 35 -10.21 -7.25 9.38
CA VAL A 35 -10.75 -6.05 10.03
C VAL A 35 -11.00 -4.99 8.97
N TYR A 36 -12.25 -4.62 8.79
CA TYR A 36 -12.67 -3.62 7.81
C TYR A 36 -13.93 -2.86 8.26
N LYS A 37 -14.15 -1.68 7.67
CA LYS A 37 -15.35 -0.85 7.91
C LYS A 37 -15.64 0.05 6.71
N SER A 38 -16.92 0.36 6.47
CA SER A 38 -17.34 1.31 5.43
C SER A 38 -17.54 2.72 6.02
N PHE A 39 -17.24 3.73 5.20
CA PHE A 39 -17.36 5.16 5.52
C PHE A 39 -18.15 5.89 4.43
N ALA A 40 -18.78 7.00 4.79
CA ALA A 40 -19.61 7.79 3.89
C ALA A 40 -18.81 8.79 3.05
N SER A 41 -17.61 9.19 3.52
CA SER A 41 -16.71 10.09 2.80
C SER A 41 -15.31 9.49 2.70
N ARG A 42 -14.55 10.00 1.73
CA ARG A 42 -13.16 9.62 1.53
C ARG A 42 -12.28 10.10 2.69
N ASP A 43 -12.52 11.32 3.15
CA ASP A 43 -11.75 11.94 4.24
C ASP A 43 -11.89 11.15 5.54
N GLU A 44 -13.13 10.73 5.87
CA GLU A 44 -13.36 9.84 7.03
C GLU A 44 -12.68 8.48 6.88
N ALA A 45 -12.66 7.93 5.68
CA ALA A 45 -12.00 6.66 5.40
C ALA A 45 -10.47 6.79 5.52
N GLU A 46 -9.90 7.89 5.05
CA GLU A 46 -8.46 8.19 5.17
C GLU A 46 -8.08 8.40 6.64
N GLU A 47 -8.83 9.21 7.38
CA GLU A 47 -8.62 9.41 8.81
C GLU A 47 -8.69 8.08 9.58
N ALA A 48 -9.70 7.26 9.28
CA ALA A 48 -9.87 5.96 9.90
C ALA A 48 -8.75 4.97 9.54
N TYR A 49 -8.30 4.97 8.30
CA TYR A 49 -7.23 4.07 7.85
C TYR A 49 -5.91 4.34 8.55
N TYR A 50 -5.59 5.61 8.78
CA TYR A 50 -4.36 6.02 9.47
C TYR A 50 -4.48 6.03 11.01
N SER A 51 -5.70 5.88 11.54
CA SER A 51 -5.95 5.74 12.97
C SER A 51 -5.94 4.27 13.40
N ALA A 52 -5.78 4.04 14.70
CA ALA A 52 -5.86 2.68 15.24
C ALA A 52 -7.27 2.10 15.02
N PRO A 53 -7.40 0.88 14.45
CA PRO A 53 -8.70 0.26 14.17
C PRO A 53 -9.60 0.17 15.40
N GLU A 54 -9.00 0.06 16.58
CA GLU A 54 -9.70 -0.01 17.87
C GLU A 54 -10.57 1.23 18.16
N ALA A 55 -10.17 2.40 17.66
CA ALA A 55 -10.94 3.64 17.83
C ALA A 55 -12.29 3.59 17.10
N TYR A 56 -12.36 2.84 15.99
CA TYR A 56 -13.54 2.72 15.15
C TYR A 56 -14.34 1.44 15.38
N ILE A 57 -13.74 0.41 15.98
CA ILE A 57 -14.39 -0.87 16.28
C ILE A 57 -15.07 -0.84 17.66
N LYS A 58 -14.51 -0.15 18.65
CA LYS A 58 -15.06 -0.06 20.02
C LYS A 58 -16.38 0.70 20.14
N GLN A 59 -16.76 1.50 19.15
CA GLN A 59 -18.06 2.19 19.17
C GLN A 59 -19.28 1.25 19.02
N LYS A 60 -19.09 -0.02 18.65
CA LYS A 60 -20.19 -0.99 18.49
C LYS A 60 -20.48 -1.84 19.74
N GLN A 61 -19.70 -1.67 20.83
CA GLN A 61 -19.92 -2.42 22.08
C GLN A 61 -20.76 -1.67 23.15
N ALA A 62 -21.19 -0.44 22.88
CA ALA A 62 -22.06 0.30 23.79
C ALA A 62 -23.55 0.09 23.51
N ASP A 63 -23.94 -0.61 22.44
CA ASP A 63 -25.31 -0.93 22.13
C ASP A 63 -25.43 -2.41 21.73
N GLY A 64 -25.81 -3.23 22.71
CA GLY A 64 -26.35 -4.61 22.62
C GLY A 64 -25.75 -5.59 21.64
N GLY A 65 -24.92 -6.48 22.17
CA GLY A 65 -24.57 -7.86 21.75
C GLY A 65 -25.02 -8.40 20.40
N LYS A 66 -24.06 -8.78 19.59
CA LYS A 66 -23.83 -10.02 18.85
C LYS A 66 -23.02 -9.79 17.58
N GLY A 67 -22.05 -10.65 17.37
CA GLY A 67 -21.67 -11.11 16.03
C GLY A 67 -20.68 -10.25 15.26
N VAL A 68 -19.52 -10.76 15.17
CA VAL A 68 -18.53 -10.52 14.13
C VAL A 68 -19.20 -10.73 12.77
N GLY A 69 -19.18 -9.69 11.91
CA GLY A 69 -19.52 -9.81 10.49
C GLY A 69 -21.01 -9.85 10.17
N GLU A 70 -21.66 -8.69 10.12
CA GLU A 70 -22.95 -8.61 9.45
C GLU A 70 -22.95 -7.46 8.46
N ALA A 71 -22.93 -7.86 7.18
CA ALA A 71 -23.27 -7.02 6.07
C ALA A 71 -24.79 -6.77 6.13
N SER A 72 -25.20 -5.55 6.42
CA SER A 72 -26.55 -5.12 6.14
C SER A 72 -26.52 -4.17 4.96
N ASP A 73 -27.18 -4.60 3.93
CA ASP A 73 -27.63 -4.08 2.65
C ASP A 73 -26.90 -4.64 1.43
N ALA A 74 -27.26 -5.88 1.10
CA ALA A 74 -27.25 -6.34 -0.28
C ALA A 74 -28.71 -6.43 -0.75
N PRO A 75 -29.10 -5.88 -1.92
CA PRO A 75 -30.38 -6.19 -2.51
C PRO A 75 -30.39 -7.65 -2.98
N ALA A 76 -31.44 -8.37 -2.60
CA ALA A 76 -31.68 -9.75 -3.00
C ALA A 76 -31.74 -9.90 -4.52
N PRO A 77 -31.26 -11.01 -5.09
CA PRO A 77 -31.50 -11.32 -6.48
C PRO A 77 -32.92 -11.87 -6.64
N ALA A 78 -33.68 -11.29 -7.55
CA ALA A 78 -34.94 -11.86 -8.02
C ALA A 78 -34.64 -13.16 -8.79
N SER A 79 -35.30 -14.23 -8.36
CA SER A 79 -35.38 -15.50 -9.06
C SER A 79 -36.24 -15.36 -10.29
N ASP A 80 -35.75 -15.79 -11.47
CA ASP A 80 -36.61 -16.49 -12.42
C ASP A 80 -35.83 -17.52 -13.21
N ALA A 81 -36.37 -18.72 -13.14
CA ALA A 81 -35.88 -19.90 -13.82
C ALA A 81 -36.41 -19.94 -15.25
N ALA A 82 -35.62 -20.37 -16.21
CA ALA A 82 -35.99 -21.45 -17.12
C ALA A 82 -35.02 -21.63 -18.28
N SER A 83 -34.59 -22.89 -18.44
CA SER A 83 -34.35 -23.62 -19.71
C SER A 83 -33.10 -23.35 -20.52
N ALA A 84 -32.18 -24.33 -20.44
CA ALA A 84 -31.25 -24.65 -21.51
C ALA A 84 -31.95 -25.17 -22.78
N PRO A 85 -31.32 -25.11 -23.98
CA PRO A 85 -30.53 -26.26 -24.35
C PRO A 85 -29.13 -25.94 -24.98
N ALA A 86 -28.32 -26.97 -24.95
CA ALA A 86 -27.00 -27.05 -25.51
C ALA A 86 -26.94 -26.89 -27.04
N SER A 87 -25.89 -26.21 -27.51
CA SER A 87 -25.26 -26.52 -28.80
C SER A 87 -23.84 -26.00 -28.86
N ALA A 88 -22.95 -26.91 -29.10
CA ALA A 88 -21.58 -26.99 -29.57
C ALA A 88 -20.82 -25.72 -30.02
N ALA A 89 -19.59 -25.66 -29.51
CA ALA A 89 -18.33 -25.36 -30.17
C ALA A 89 -18.23 -24.05 -30.96
N ASP A 90 -17.52 -23.10 -30.40
CA ASP A 90 -16.38 -22.51 -31.10
C ASP A 90 -15.35 -22.01 -30.07
N SER A 91 -14.15 -22.64 -30.14
CA SER A 91 -13.00 -22.31 -29.35
C SER A 91 -12.27 -21.13 -29.99
N SER A 92 -12.72 -19.93 -29.70
CA SER A 92 -11.88 -18.75 -29.86
C SER A 92 -11.53 -18.26 -28.46
N ALA A 93 -10.36 -18.67 -27.99
CA ALA A 93 -9.71 -18.13 -26.84
C ALA A 93 -9.57 -16.62 -27.03
N VAL A 94 -10.50 -15.86 -26.46
CA VAL A 94 -10.29 -14.45 -26.17
C VAL A 94 -9.27 -14.43 -25.03
N SER A 95 -7.99 -14.49 -25.41
CA SER A 95 -6.90 -14.09 -24.52
C SER A 95 -7.15 -12.63 -24.20
N ASN A 96 -7.70 -12.37 -22.99
CA ASN A 96 -7.61 -11.06 -22.39
C ASN A 96 -6.12 -10.68 -22.44
N PRO A 97 -5.75 -9.58 -23.12
CA PRO A 97 -4.37 -9.15 -23.09
C PRO A 97 -4.05 -8.85 -21.63
N VAL A 98 -3.13 -9.64 -21.05
CA VAL A 98 -2.44 -9.28 -19.81
C VAL A 98 -1.95 -7.86 -20.05
N PRO A 99 -2.27 -6.87 -19.20
CA PRO A 99 -1.81 -5.51 -19.41
C PRO A 99 -0.29 -5.55 -19.52
N THR A 100 0.19 -5.39 -20.73
CA THR A 100 1.61 -5.25 -21.03
C THR A 100 2.10 -4.11 -20.16
N SER A 101 3.16 -4.32 -19.41
CA SER A 101 3.79 -3.33 -18.54
C SER A 101 3.72 -1.95 -19.18
N LEU A 102 2.93 -1.05 -18.60
CA LEU A 102 2.79 0.34 -19.06
C LEU A 102 4.10 1.13 -18.87
N LEU A 103 5.09 0.54 -18.21
CA LEU A 103 6.39 1.14 -17.93
C LEU A 103 7.41 0.64 -18.95
N HIS A 104 7.97 1.55 -19.74
CA HIS A 104 9.18 1.30 -20.51
C HIS A 104 10.38 1.26 -19.55
N LEU A 105 10.74 0.06 -19.10
CA LEU A 105 11.86 -0.14 -18.21
C LEU A 105 13.16 -0.28 -19.00
N PRO A 106 14.27 0.31 -18.52
CA PRO A 106 15.59 0.05 -19.08
C PRO A 106 15.95 -1.45 -19.02
N PRO A 107 16.71 -1.98 -19.97
CA PRO A 107 17.03 -3.41 -20.03
C PRO A 107 17.82 -3.91 -18.80
N GLU A 108 18.51 -3.03 -18.09
CA GLU A 108 19.26 -3.34 -16.87
C GLU A 108 18.34 -3.44 -15.62
N VAL A 109 17.09 -2.98 -15.73
CA VAL A 109 16.14 -2.97 -14.62
C VAL A 109 15.34 -4.26 -14.62
N THR A 110 15.36 -4.96 -13.50
CA THR A 110 14.52 -6.15 -13.32
C THR A 110 13.04 -5.76 -13.18
N PRO A 111 12.14 -6.25 -14.06
CA PRO A 111 10.71 -5.96 -13.97
C PRO A 111 10.06 -6.49 -12.67
N ASP A 112 10.47 -7.67 -12.21
CA ASP A 112 10.03 -8.24 -10.93
C ASP A 112 10.77 -7.55 -9.77
N ALA A 113 10.38 -6.30 -9.52
CA ALA A 113 10.99 -5.44 -8.52
C ALA A 113 10.01 -4.38 -8.02
N LEU A 114 10.31 -3.79 -6.88
CA LEU A 114 9.63 -2.60 -6.37
C LEU A 114 10.49 -1.36 -6.61
N ALA A 115 9.89 -0.29 -7.12
CA ALA A 115 10.46 1.06 -7.03
C ALA A 115 9.82 1.78 -5.84
N VAL A 116 10.62 2.49 -5.06
CA VAL A 116 10.12 3.28 -3.93
C VAL A 116 10.64 4.70 -4.02
N ASP A 117 9.79 5.65 -3.66
CA ASP A 117 10.11 7.07 -3.66
C ASP A 117 9.30 7.82 -2.61
N ALA A 118 9.72 9.04 -2.31
CA ALA A 118 9.02 9.96 -1.44
C ALA A 118 8.89 11.34 -2.08
N ALA A 119 7.86 12.07 -1.69
CA ALA A 119 7.67 13.47 -2.03
C ALA A 119 7.47 14.29 -0.76
N CYS A 120 7.95 15.52 -0.77
CA CYS A 120 7.75 16.45 0.33
C CYS A 120 7.41 17.84 -0.20
N SER A 121 6.21 18.33 0.12
CA SER A 121 5.81 19.69 -0.20
C SER A 121 6.34 20.66 0.86
N GLY A 122 7.53 21.21 0.60
CA GLY A 122 8.40 21.85 1.58
C GLY A 122 9.36 20.82 2.24
N ASN A 123 10.49 21.25 2.80
CA ASN A 123 11.48 20.35 3.39
C ASN A 123 12.12 20.97 4.65
N PRO A 124 11.51 20.80 5.86
CA PRO A 124 10.37 19.94 6.19
C PRO A 124 9.02 20.46 5.72
N GLY A 125 8.09 19.53 5.45
CA GLY A 125 6.75 19.84 4.97
C GLY A 125 5.82 18.62 4.96
N LYS A 126 4.84 18.62 4.07
CA LYS A 126 3.95 17.47 3.87
C LYS A 126 4.70 16.39 3.10
N MET A 127 5.14 15.38 3.80
CA MET A 127 5.92 14.24 3.31
C MET A 127 5.00 13.04 3.12
N GLU A 128 5.15 12.38 1.99
CA GLU A 128 4.50 11.12 1.67
C GLU A 128 5.48 10.21 0.93
N TYR A 129 5.22 8.91 0.93
CA TYR A 129 6.03 7.95 0.18
C TYR A 129 5.17 6.81 -0.36
N ARG A 130 5.65 6.16 -1.42
CA ARG A 130 4.97 5.02 -2.03
C ARG A 130 5.94 3.98 -2.58
N GLY A 131 5.39 2.79 -2.84
CA GLY A 131 6.06 1.73 -3.57
C GLY A 131 5.24 1.30 -4.77
N VAL A 132 5.89 1.10 -5.90
CA VAL A 132 5.29 0.70 -7.17
C VAL A 132 5.93 -0.61 -7.63
N TYR A 133 5.10 -1.59 -8.00
CA TYR A 133 5.58 -2.82 -8.62
C TYR A 133 5.87 -2.58 -10.09
N LEU A 134 7.12 -2.73 -10.50
CA LEU A 134 7.60 -2.31 -11.81
C LEU A 134 6.96 -3.07 -12.97
N LYS A 135 6.64 -4.34 -12.80
CA LYS A 135 6.06 -5.17 -13.85
C LYS A 135 4.67 -4.69 -14.29
N THR A 136 3.88 -4.15 -13.38
CA THR A 136 2.50 -3.73 -13.66
C THR A 136 2.27 -2.22 -13.53
N GLY A 137 3.21 -1.47 -12.94
CA GLY A 137 3.02 -0.07 -12.59
C GLY A 137 2.07 0.16 -11.41
N GLN A 138 1.63 -0.92 -10.74
CA GLN A 138 0.69 -0.83 -9.63
C GLN A 138 1.34 -0.27 -8.37
N VAL A 139 0.67 0.69 -7.72
CA VAL A 139 1.04 1.15 -6.39
C VAL A 139 0.72 0.06 -5.37
N VAL A 140 1.75 -0.44 -4.68
CA VAL A 140 1.64 -1.56 -3.71
C VAL A 140 1.38 -1.04 -2.30
N PHE A 141 1.92 0.15 -2.00
CA PHE A 141 1.65 0.88 -0.77
C PHE A 141 1.86 2.38 -0.98
N HIS A 142 1.15 3.16 -0.17
CA HIS A 142 1.30 4.61 -0.05
C HIS A 142 1.12 5.00 1.42
N TYR A 143 1.89 5.98 1.89
CA TYR A 143 1.79 6.53 3.23
C TYR A 143 1.98 8.04 3.23
N GLY A 144 1.19 8.74 4.03
CA GLY A 144 1.22 10.19 4.14
C GLY A 144 -0.05 10.84 3.57
N PRO A 145 -0.12 12.17 3.51
CA PRO A 145 0.94 13.10 3.89
C PRO A 145 1.07 13.29 5.42
N VAL A 146 2.31 13.32 5.91
CA VAL A 146 2.65 13.66 7.30
C VAL A 146 3.74 14.74 7.33
N TYR A 147 3.89 15.45 8.44
CA TYR A 147 4.96 16.44 8.55
C TYR A 147 6.32 15.76 8.71
N GLY A 148 7.21 15.96 7.75
CA GLY A 148 8.52 15.32 7.71
C GLY A 148 9.45 15.94 6.69
N THR A 149 10.49 15.19 6.30
CA THR A 149 11.43 15.56 5.23
C THR A 149 11.47 14.47 4.16
N ASN A 150 11.84 14.84 2.94
CA ASN A 150 11.96 13.90 1.83
C ASN A 150 12.86 12.70 2.19
N ASN A 151 14.05 12.95 2.73
CA ASN A 151 14.99 11.90 3.09
C ASN A 151 14.42 10.88 4.11
N ILE A 152 13.59 11.35 5.07
CA ILE A 152 12.90 10.45 6.00
C ILE A 152 11.88 9.60 5.25
N GLY A 153 11.10 10.20 4.35
CA GLY A 153 10.12 9.48 3.53
C GLY A 153 10.77 8.37 2.71
N GLU A 154 11.86 8.68 2.01
CA GLU A 154 12.64 7.72 1.22
C GLU A 154 13.20 6.57 2.07
N PHE A 155 13.74 6.88 3.25
CA PHE A 155 14.20 5.85 4.20
C PHE A 155 13.06 4.94 4.64
N LEU A 156 11.92 5.52 5.04
CA LEU A 156 10.75 4.76 5.47
C LEU A 156 10.14 3.94 4.33
N ALA A 157 10.15 4.45 3.09
CA ALA A 157 9.69 3.75 1.91
C ALA A 157 10.47 2.45 1.67
N ILE A 158 11.80 2.51 1.75
CA ILE A 158 12.65 1.32 1.60
C ILE A 158 12.37 0.30 2.71
N VAL A 159 12.30 0.75 3.96
CA VAL A 159 12.05 -0.18 5.09
C VAL A 159 10.65 -0.78 5.02
N HIS A 160 9.65 0.00 4.58
CA HIS A 160 8.30 -0.50 4.36
C HIS A 160 8.28 -1.60 3.27
N ALA A 161 8.94 -1.36 2.14
CA ALA A 161 9.08 -2.36 1.08
C ALA A 161 9.74 -3.65 1.59
N LEU A 162 10.85 -3.54 2.31
CA LEU A 162 11.55 -4.68 2.90
C LEU A 162 10.65 -5.48 3.86
N ALA A 163 9.95 -4.78 4.75
CA ALA A 163 9.05 -5.43 5.71
C ALA A 163 7.85 -6.10 5.03
N LEU A 164 7.29 -5.46 4.00
CA LEU A 164 6.19 -6.00 3.22
C LEU A 164 6.62 -7.28 2.48
N LEU A 165 7.71 -7.22 1.71
CA LEU A 165 8.22 -8.36 0.95
C LEU A 165 8.57 -9.54 1.85
N LYS A 166 9.17 -9.27 3.01
CA LYS A 166 9.47 -10.31 4.00
C LYS A 166 8.20 -10.97 4.54
N LYS A 167 7.18 -10.16 4.85
CA LYS A 167 5.87 -10.65 5.32
C LYS A 167 5.18 -11.51 4.26
N MET A 168 5.31 -11.15 2.99
CA MET A 168 4.74 -11.89 1.85
C MET A 168 5.55 -13.14 1.47
N GLY A 169 6.76 -13.30 1.98
CA GLY A 169 7.67 -14.37 1.56
C GLY A 169 8.11 -14.25 0.09
N THR A 170 8.09 -13.04 -0.48
CA THR A 170 8.38 -12.78 -1.89
C THR A 170 9.62 -11.90 -2.00
N PRO A 171 10.82 -12.48 -2.18
CA PRO A 171 12.05 -11.70 -2.26
C PRO A 171 12.15 -11.02 -3.63
N LEU A 172 11.97 -9.71 -3.66
CA LEU A 172 12.14 -8.87 -4.85
C LEU A 172 13.26 -7.86 -4.66
N THR A 173 13.84 -7.42 -5.76
CA THR A 173 14.74 -6.26 -5.78
C THR A 173 13.95 -4.99 -5.46
N ILE A 174 14.55 -4.10 -4.65
CA ILE A 174 13.99 -2.77 -4.35
C ILE A 174 14.89 -1.71 -4.95
N TYR A 175 14.32 -0.85 -5.77
CA TYR A 175 14.99 0.33 -6.35
C TYR A 175 14.58 1.60 -5.59
N SER A 176 15.56 2.45 -5.31
CA SER A 176 15.36 3.81 -4.82
C SER A 176 16.39 4.73 -5.47
N ASP A 177 16.01 5.94 -5.80
CA ASP A 177 16.91 6.96 -6.35
C ASP A 177 17.64 7.76 -5.25
N SER A 178 17.32 7.53 -3.98
CA SER A 178 17.94 8.19 -2.84
C SER A 178 19.19 7.48 -2.36
N ARG A 179 20.36 8.06 -2.64
CA ARG A 179 21.64 7.58 -2.07
C ARG A 179 21.66 7.67 -0.55
N ASN A 180 21.07 8.72 0.01
CA ASN A 180 21.02 8.93 1.46
C ASN A 180 20.18 7.85 2.14
N ALA A 181 19.00 7.55 1.63
CA ALA A 181 18.12 6.53 2.19
C ALA A 181 18.77 5.14 2.13
N LEU A 182 19.35 4.76 1.00
CA LEU A 182 20.08 3.50 0.85
C LEU A 182 21.23 3.39 1.85
N LEU A 183 22.00 4.49 2.06
CA LEU A 183 23.07 4.53 3.05
C LEU A 183 22.55 4.39 4.48
N TRP A 184 21.42 5.03 4.81
CA TRP A 184 20.81 4.96 6.13
C TRP A 184 20.29 3.55 6.43
N VAL A 185 19.67 2.90 5.44
CA VAL A 185 19.23 1.50 5.56
C VAL A 185 20.43 0.57 5.78
N LYS A 186 21.51 0.74 5.00
CA LYS A 186 22.76 -0.03 5.19
C LYS A 186 23.35 0.17 6.59
N LYS A 187 23.29 1.39 7.12
CA LYS A 187 23.75 1.70 8.48
C LYS A 187 22.71 1.39 9.56
N LYS A 188 21.52 0.92 9.18
CA LYS A 188 20.39 0.64 10.08
C LYS A 188 20.01 1.83 10.96
N LYS A 189 20.22 3.07 10.47
CA LYS A 189 20.03 4.30 11.23
C LYS A 189 19.63 5.45 10.33
N CYS A 190 18.48 6.07 10.62
CA CYS A 190 18.02 7.30 10.01
C CYS A 190 18.78 8.50 10.61
N ARG A 191 19.58 9.18 9.80
CA ARG A 191 20.39 10.32 10.25
C ARG A 191 19.73 11.65 9.89
N THR A 192 18.52 11.82 10.32
CA THR A 192 17.79 13.07 10.11
C THR A 192 18.24 14.16 11.06
N THR A 193 18.19 15.41 10.62
CA THR A 193 18.38 16.63 11.42
C THR A 193 17.06 17.29 11.80
N LEU A 194 15.93 16.70 11.44
CA LEU A 194 14.60 17.20 11.84
C LEU A 194 14.49 17.19 13.37
N ALA A 195 14.05 18.30 13.96
CA ALA A 195 13.90 18.36 15.40
C ALA A 195 12.76 17.43 15.89
N ARG A 196 13.00 16.71 17.00
CA ARG A 196 11.97 15.93 17.68
C ARG A 196 11.11 16.87 18.52
N THR A 197 9.85 16.97 18.18
CA THR A 197 8.86 17.85 18.80
C THR A 197 7.54 17.10 18.95
N PRO A 198 6.55 17.59 19.69
CA PRO A 198 5.22 16.97 19.74
C PRO A 198 4.63 16.74 18.34
N ARG A 199 4.89 17.64 17.39
CA ARG A 199 4.42 17.53 16.00
C ARG A 199 5.09 16.40 15.23
N THR A 200 6.33 16.07 15.54
CA THR A 200 7.13 15.05 14.84
C THR A 200 7.25 13.75 15.62
N GLU A 201 6.66 13.66 16.80
CA GLU A 201 6.80 12.50 17.70
C GLU A 201 6.33 11.20 17.04
N GLN A 202 5.18 11.22 16.38
CA GLN A 202 4.66 10.05 15.66
C GLN A 202 5.62 9.60 14.55
N LEU A 203 6.21 10.54 13.82
CA LEU A 203 7.21 10.24 12.78
C LEU A 203 8.47 9.61 13.40
N TYR A 204 8.92 10.12 14.54
CA TYR A 204 10.07 9.55 15.26
C TYR A 204 9.79 8.13 15.77
N GLN A 205 8.59 7.84 16.24
CA GLN A 205 8.20 6.46 16.60
C GLN A 205 8.21 5.53 15.39
N MET A 206 7.85 6.02 14.20
CA MET A 206 7.97 5.26 12.96
C MET A 206 9.43 5.00 12.59
N ILE A 207 10.30 6.01 12.69
CA ILE A 207 11.74 5.88 12.45
C ILE A 207 12.34 4.84 13.39
N GLU A 208 12.08 4.93 14.69
CA GLU A 208 12.58 3.99 15.70
C GLU A 208 12.10 2.55 15.45
N ARG A 209 10.84 2.39 15.03
CA ARG A 209 10.30 1.08 14.63
C ARG A 209 11.00 0.54 13.38
N ALA A 210 11.24 1.39 12.38
CA ALA A 210 11.96 1.01 11.17
C ALA A 210 13.41 0.61 11.46
N GLU A 211 14.13 1.38 12.29
CA GLU A 211 15.48 1.07 12.73
C GLU A 211 15.54 -0.26 13.50
N ARG A 212 14.62 -0.47 14.42
CA ARG A 212 14.50 -1.74 15.17
C ARG A 212 14.26 -2.90 14.23
N TRP A 213 13.36 -2.73 13.24
CA TRP A 213 13.12 -3.77 12.24
C TRP A 213 14.39 -4.12 11.47
N LEU A 214 15.14 -3.13 11.00
CA LEU A 214 16.43 -3.34 10.32
C LEU A 214 17.48 -4.05 11.20
N GLN A 215 17.48 -3.81 12.50
CA GLN A 215 18.39 -4.44 13.44
C GLN A 215 18.03 -5.91 13.69
N THR A 216 16.75 -6.24 13.77
CA THR A 216 16.25 -7.55 14.16
C THR A 216 15.93 -8.47 12.97
N ASN A 217 15.98 -7.95 11.73
CA ASN A 217 15.68 -8.72 10.54
C ASN A 217 16.86 -8.77 9.57
N THR A 218 16.96 -9.91 8.86
CA THR A 218 17.81 -10.07 7.68
C THR A 218 16.99 -9.83 6.42
N TYR A 219 17.60 -9.21 5.43
CA TYR A 219 16.99 -8.89 4.12
C TYR A 219 17.96 -9.08 2.94
N SER A 220 18.96 -9.96 3.11
CA SER A 220 19.95 -10.28 2.08
C SER A 220 19.34 -10.82 0.79
N GLU A 221 18.16 -11.43 0.89
CA GLU A 221 17.40 -11.98 -0.25
C GLU A 221 16.69 -10.90 -1.08
N MET A 222 16.60 -9.67 -0.55
CA MET A 222 15.96 -8.52 -1.18
C MET A 222 17.00 -7.47 -1.53
N PRO A 223 17.65 -7.55 -2.71
CA PRO A 223 18.70 -6.61 -3.10
C PRO A 223 18.19 -5.17 -3.15
N LEU A 224 18.93 -4.25 -2.53
CA LEU A 224 18.68 -2.83 -2.64
C LEU A 224 19.57 -2.25 -3.75
N ARG A 225 18.95 -1.61 -4.74
CA ARG A 225 19.63 -1.03 -5.89
C ARG A 225 19.30 0.45 -6.04
N LYS A 226 20.30 1.21 -6.45
CA LYS A 226 20.14 2.61 -6.83
C LYS A 226 19.42 2.67 -8.19
N TRP A 227 18.38 3.49 -8.27
CA TRP A 227 17.81 3.90 -9.55
C TRP A 227 18.65 5.04 -10.14
N GLU A 228 19.16 4.85 -11.35
CA GLU A 228 20.05 5.82 -11.98
C GLU A 228 19.24 6.82 -12.83
N THR A 229 18.66 7.81 -12.16
CA THR A 229 17.75 8.82 -12.77
C THR A 229 18.37 9.51 -13.99
N ALA A 230 19.68 9.77 -13.96
CA ALA A 230 20.37 10.41 -15.08
C ALA A 230 20.38 9.54 -16.36
N GLN A 231 20.28 8.22 -16.25
CA GLN A 231 20.31 7.28 -17.37
C GLN A 231 18.92 6.76 -17.71
N TRP A 232 18.09 6.53 -16.69
CA TRP A 232 16.82 5.81 -16.81
C TRP A 232 15.59 6.72 -16.69
N GLY A 233 15.80 8.04 -16.51
CA GLY A 233 14.70 8.97 -16.23
C GLY A 233 14.16 8.85 -14.81
N GLU A 234 13.03 9.50 -14.53
CA GLU A 234 12.42 9.50 -13.22
C GLU A 234 12.02 8.08 -12.79
N ILE A 235 12.17 7.78 -11.51
CA ILE A 235 11.77 6.48 -10.95
C ILE A 235 10.25 6.32 -11.06
N PRO A 236 9.72 5.14 -11.43
CA PRO A 236 8.27 4.94 -11.59
C PRO A 236 7.43 5.25 -10.33
N ALA A 237 8.06 5.29 -9.17
CA ALA A 237 7.43 5.72 -7.93
C ALA A 237 7.44 7.24 -7.72
N ASP A 238 8.05 8.04 -8.61
CA ASP A 238 8.05 9.52 -8.52
C ASP A 238 6.63 10.07 -8.55
N PHE A 239 6.35 11.05 -7.70
CA PHE A 239 5.01 11.65 -7.54
C PHE A 239 4.64 12.65 -8.64
N GLY A 240 5.57 12.95 -9.56
CA GLY A 240 5.34 13.89 -10.66
C GLY A 240 5.11 15.33 -10.21
N ARG A 241 5.54 15.69 -9.01
CA ARG A 241 5.42 17.04 -8.46
C ARG A 241 6.76 17.75 -8.63
N LYS A 242 6.83 18.58 -9.64
CA LYS A 242 7.94 19.54 -9.85
C LYS A 242 7.45 20.95 -9.65
#